data_9d6f95250030d01d9815861ed8c0c786
#
_entry.id   9d6f95250030d01d9815861ed8c0c786
#
_cell.length_a   1.000
_cell.length_b   1.000
_cell.length_c   1.000
_cell.angle_alpha   90.00
_cell.angle_beta   90.00
_cell.angle_gamma   90.00
#
_symmetry.space_group_name_H-M   'P 1'
#
loop_
_entity.id
_entity.type
_entity.pdbx_description
1 polymer ?
#
loop_
_entity_poly.entity_id
_entity_poly.type
_entity_poly.pdbx_seq_one_letter_code
_entity_poly.pdbx_strand_id
1 'polypeptide(L)'
;MPHTLPALPYAYAALEPHIDAQTMEIHHTKHHQTYVTGLNTAIEGTEWAEWPVEKLLGAVGQLPENLRGAVTNHGGGHANHSLFWTVMSPHGGGEPQGALAQAIDAQLGGFDAFKEAFTKAALTRFGSGWAWLSVTPQKTLVVESSGNQDSPLMHGNTPILGLDVWEHAYYLKYQNRRPEYIGAFYNVIDWAEVERRYLETLK
;
A
#
# COMPACT_ATOMS: atom_id res chain seq x y z
N MET A 1 9.32 0.13 -20.89
CA MET A 1 10.61 0.05 -20.15
C MET A 1 10.39 -0.86 -18.94
N PRO A 2 11.40 -1.63 -18.52
CA PRO A 2 11.24 -2.50 -17.35
C PRO A 2 10.88 -1.68 -16.10
N HIS A 3 10.14 -2.29 -15.18
CA HIS A 3 9.85 -1.68 -13.89
C HIS A 3 11.13 -1.50 -13.08
N THR A 4 11.20 -0.45 -12.27
CA THR A 4 12.37 -0.11 -11.45
C THR A 4 11.97 0.10 -10.01
N LEU A 5 12.89 -0.17 -9.08
CA LEU A 5 12.69 0.15 -7.68
C LEU A 5 12.65 1.69 -7.52
N PRO A 6 11.52 2.28 -7.06
CA PRO A 6 11.48 3.72 -6.84
C PRO A 6 12.39 4.09 -5.66
N ALA A 7 13.05 5.24 -5.74
CA ALA A 7 13.78 5.76 -4.60
C ALA A 7 12.82 6.12 -3.45
N LEU A 8 13.26 5.93 -2.20
CA LEU A 8 12.53 6.46 -1.06
C LEU A 8 12.58 7.99 -1.05
N PRO A 9 11.48 8.69 -0.71
CA PRO A 9 11.48 10.14 -0.61
C PRO A 9 12.16 10.67 0.66
N TYR A 10 12.69 9.79 1.52
CA TYR A 10 13.36 10.10 2.79
C TYR A 10 14.43 9.05 3.12
N ALA A 11 15.30 9.34 4.08
CA ALA A 11 16.32 8.41 4.55
C ALA A 11 15.70 7.22 5.31
N TYR A 12 16.36 6.07 5.33
CA TYR A 12 15.86 4.89 6.05
C TYR A 12 15.54 5.13 7.53
N ALA A 13 16.32 5.98 8.21
CA ALA A 13 16.10 6.31 9.62
C ALA A 13 15.05 7.42 9.84
N ALA A 14 14.48 8.01 8.79
CA ALA A 14 13.63 9.19 8.92
C ALA A 14 12.28 8.93 9.60
N LEU A 15 11.81 7.68 9.61
CA LEU A 15 10.54 7.29 10.24
C LEU A 15 10.71 6.84 11.69
N GLU A 16 11.93 6.86 12.23
CA GLU A 16 12.15 6.58 13.65
C GLU A 16 11.53 7.69 14.53
N PRO A 17 11.02 7.36 15.73
CA PRO A 17 11.09 6.05 16.40
C PRO A 17 9.97 5.06 16.02
N HIS A 18 9.15 5.36 15.01
CA HIS A 18 7.95 4.59 14.68
C HIS A 18 8.25 3.34 13.84
N ILE A 19 9.11 3.47 12.83
CA ILE A 19 9.61 2.36 12.01
C ILE A 19 11.13 2.46 11.98
N ASP A 20 11.82 1.37 12.32
CA ASP A 20 13.27 1.37 12.45
C ASP A 20 13.99 1.35 11.09
N ALA A 21 15.18 1.93 11.05
CA ALA A 21 15.99 2.07 9.85
C ALA A 21 16.31 0.73 9.20
N GLN A 22 16.61 -0.31 10.00
CA GLN A 22 16.94 -1.64 9.47
C GLN A 22 15.74 -2.27 8.76
N THR A 23 14.55 -2.17 9.34
CA THR A 23 13.32 -2.60 8.68
C THR A 23 13.13 -1.88 7.34
N MET A 24 13.25 -0.54 7.32
CA MET A 24 13.09 0.25 6.11
C MET A 24 14.09 -0.15 5.02
N GLU A 25 15.36 -0.32 5.36
CA GLU A 25 16.40 -0.72 4.40
C GLU A 25 16.13 -2.09 3.80
N ILE A 26 15.87 -3.10 4.63
CA ILE A 26 15.59 -4.48 4.18
C ILE A 26 14.29 -4.52 3.37
N HIS A 27 13.25 -3.88 3.86
CA HIS A 27 11.93 -3.86 3.24
C HIS A 27 11.97 -3.24 1.84
N HIS A 28 12.71 -2.12 1.67
CA HIS A 28 12.89 -1.47 0.38
C HIS A 28 13.86 -2.23 -0.54
N THR A 29 15.11 -2.49 -0.07
CA THR A 29 16.18 -2.99 -0.94
C THR A 29 16.13 -4.50 -1.20
N LYS A 30 15.42 -5.27 -0.37
CA LYS A 30 15.30 -6.72 -0.52
C LYS A 30 13.88 -7.13 -0.93
N HIS A 31 12.86 -6.85 -0.11
CA HIS A 31 11.50 -7.28 -0.43
C HIS A 31 10.94 -6.58 -1.67
N HIS A 32 10.93 -5.24 -1.71
CA HIS A 32 10.40 -4.53 -2.87
C HIS A 32 11.24 -4.79 -4.13
N GLN A 33 12.57 -4.81 -4.03
CA GLN A 33 13.42 -5.13 -5.18
C GLN A 33 13.14 -6.54 -5.73
N THR A 34 12.86 -7.52 -4.88
CA THR A 34 12.51 -8.88 -5.31
C THR A 34 11.21 -8.87 -6.12
N TYR A 35 10.22 -8.11 -5.69
CA TYR A 35 8.96 -7.95 -6.46
C TYR A 35 9.20 -7.31 -7.83
N VAL A 36 9.99 -6.25 -7.90
CA VAL A 36 10.37 -5.61 -9.18
C VAL A 36 11.05 -6.61 -10.11
N THR A 37 12.04 -7.34 -9.60
CA THR A 37 12.78 -8.33 -10.38
C THR A 37 11.87 -9.45 -10.86
N GLY A 38 11.03 -10.00 -9.97
CA GLY A 38 10.10 -11.08 -10.29
C GLY A 38 9.05 -10.67 -11.34
N LEU A 39 8.52 -9.44 -11.23
CA LEU A 39 7.60 -8.92 -12.23
C LEU A 39 8.27 -8.80 -13.59
N ASN A 40 9.43 -8.14 -13.67
CA ASN A 40 10.15 -7.97 -14.92
C ASN A 40 10.47 -9.31 -15.58
N THR A 41 10.95 -10.29 -14.81
CA THR A 41 11.22 -11.64 -15.32
C THR A 41 9.97 -12.31 -15.90
N ALA A 42 8.82 -12.13 -15.23
CA ALA A 42 7.58 -12.77 -15.66
C ALA A 42 7.04 -12.22 -16.98
N ILE A 43 7.18 -10.91 -17.21
CA ILE A 43 6.62 -10.23 -18.39
C ILE A 43 7.65 -9.97 -19.50
N GLU A 44 8.92 -10.36 -19.31
CA GLU A 44 9.98 -10.18 -20.30
C GLU A 44 9.60 -10.82 -21.66
N GLY A 45 9.80 -10.07 -22.73
CA GLY A 45 9.50 -10.52 -24.09
C GLY A 45 8.02 -10.65 -24.42
N THR A 46 7.12 -10.25 -23.53
CA THR A 46 5.68 -10.21 -23.75
C THR A 46 5.19 -8.82 -24.18
N GLU A 47 3.98 -8.75 -24.73
CA GLU A 47 3.34 -7.48 -25.06
C GLU A 47 3.01 -6.61 -23.80
N TRP A 48 3.01 -7.22 -22.62
CA TRP A 48 2.74 -6.56 -21.34
C TRP A 48 3.98 -5.93 -20.70
N ALA A 49 5.18 -6.17 -21.24
CA ALA A 49 6.45 -5.68 -20.67
C ALA A 49 6.53 -4.14 -20.54
N GLU A 50 5.77 -3.42 -21.38
CA GLU A 50 5.74 -1.94 -21.35
C GLU A 50 4.50 -1.37 -20.62
N TRP A 51 3.65 -2.21 -20.05
CA TRP A 51 2.46 -1.74 -19.35
C TRP A 51 2.80 -1.22 -17.95
N PRO A 52 2.21 -0.08 -17.51
CA PRO A 52 2.26 0.33 -16.11
C PRO A 52 1.73 -0.79 -15.20
N VAL A 53 2.30 -0.91 -14.01
CA VAL A 53 1.92 -1.99 -13.08
C VAL A 53 0.46 -1.92 -12.66
N GLU A 54 -0.10 -0.74 -12.51
CA GLU A 54 -1.51 -0.53 -12.18
C GLU A 54 -2.43 -1.07 -13.28
N LYS A 55 -2.03 -0.87 -14.54
CA LYS A 55 -2.77 -1.41 -15.69
C LYS A 55 -2.69 -2.93 -15.74
N LEU A 56 -1.53 -3.50 -15.45
CA LEU A 56 -1.35 -4.97 -15.37
C LEU A 56 -2.27 -5.57 -14.31
N LEU A 57 -2.31 -4.96 -13.12
CA LEU A 57 -3.13 -5.44 -12.01
C LEU A 57 -4.62 -5.31 -12.31
N GLY A 58 -5.07 -4.19 -12.88
CA GLY A 58 -6.46 -4.01 -13.28
C GLY A 58 -6.93 -4.97 -14.38
N ALA A 59 -5.98 -5.52 -15.16
CA ALA A 59 -6.24 -6.46 -16.23
C ALA A 59 -5.81 -7.91 -15.91
N VAL A 60 -5.45 -8.21 -14.66
CA VAL A 60 -4.85 -9.51 -14.29
C VAL A 60 -5.71 -10.71 -14.71
N GLY A 61 -7.02 -10.60 -14.61
CA GLY A 61 -7.95 -11.65 -15.07
C GLY A 61 -7.95 -11.89 -16.59
N GLN A 62 -7.46 -10.95 -17.38
CA GLN A 62 -7.38 -11.01 -18.83
C GLN A 62 -6.01 -11.52 -19.33
N LEU A 63 -5.01 -11.57 -18.45
CA LEU A 63 -3.69 -12.07 -18.78
C LEU A 63 -3.71 -13.60 -19.00
N PRO A 64 -2.76 -14.15 -19.78
CA PRO A 64 -2.55 -15.59 -19.86
C PRO A 64 -2.40 -16.24 -18.49
N GLU A 65 -2.97 -17.41 -18.31
CA GLU A 65 -3.01 -18.12 -17.03
C GLU A 65 -1.62 -18.28 -16.38
N ASN A 66 -0.61 -18.58 -17.18
CA ASN A 66 0.77 -18.75 -16.75
C ASN A 66 1.43 -17.45 -16.22
N LEU A 67 0.87 -16.27 -16.51
CA LEU A 67 1.37 -14.97 -16.03
C LEU A 67 0.61 -14.46 -14.81
N ARG A 68 -0.65 -14.86 -14.63
CA ARG A 68 -1.53 -14.30 -13.60
C ARG A 68 -0.94 -14.39 -12.21
N GLY A 69 -0.42 -15.56 -11.82
CA GLY A 69 0.17 -15.75 -10.50
C GLY A 69 1.38 -14.85 -10.23
N ALA A 70 2.28 -14.75 -11.20
CA ALA A 70 3.46 -13.90 -11.09
C ALA A 70 3.09 -12.41 -11.06
N VAL A 71 2.16 -11.96 -11.91
CA VAL A 71 1.70 -10.56 -11.92
C VAL A 71 0.93 -10.24 -10.63
N THR A 72 0.07 -11.13 -10.13
CA THR A 72 -0.62 -10.94 -8.85
C THR A 72 0.40 -10.76 -7.72
N ASN A 73 1.36 -11.66 -7.58
CA ASN A 73 2.29 -11.64 -6.46
C ASN A 73 3.36 -10.55 -6.60
N HIS A 74 4.04 -10.50 -7.73
CA HIS A 74 5.15 -9.56 -7.93
C HIS A 74 4.68 -8.18 -8.38
N GLY A 75 3.71 -8.11 -9.28
CA GLY A 75 3.07 -6.85 -9.67
C GLY A 75 2.34 -6.20 -8.50
N GLY A 76 1.55 -6.98 -7.76
CA GLY A 76 0.90 -6.53 -6.52
C GLY A 76 1.92 -6.03 -5.51
N GLY A 77 2.97 -6.82 -5.24
CA GLY A 77 4.06 -6.40 -4.35
C GLY A 77 4.72 -5.09 -4.79
N HIS A 78 5.01 -4.95 -6.08
CA HIS A 78 5.61 -3.70 -6.59
C HIS A 78 4.67 -2.51 -6.43
N ALA A 79 3.41 -2.60 -6.82
CA ALA A 79 2.44 -1.51 -6.72
C ALA A 79 2.15 -1.13 -5.25
N ASN A 80 1.91 -2.14 -4.40
CA ASN A 80 1.60 -1.94 -2.99
C ASN A 80 2.73 -1.22 -2.25
N HIS A 81 3.99 -1.62 -2.46
CA HIS A 81 5.14 -0.99 -1.82
C HIS A 81 5.44 0.40 -2.41
N SER A 82 5.24 0.60 -3.72
CA SER A 82 5.39 1.93 -4.34
C SER A 82 4.44 2.95 -3.73
N LEU A 83 3.19 2.56 -3.46
CA LEU A 83 2.25 3.37 -2.70
C LEU A 83 2.73 3.58 -1.26
N PHE A 84 3.09 2.51 -0.56
CA PHE A 84 3.43 2.52 0.86
C PHE A 84 4.52 3.53 1.20
N TRP A 85 5.58 3.60 0.40
CA TRP A 85 6.67 4.56 0.64
C TRP A 85 6.21 6.01 0.55
N THR A 86 5.30 6.34 -0.33
CA THR A 86 4.85 7.72 -0.57
C THR A 86 3.80 8.21 0.41
N VAL A 87 3.02 7.30 1.00
CA VAL A 87 1.99 7.67 1.99
C VAL A 87 2.52 7.78 3.42
N MET A 88 3.83 7.61 3.60
CA MET A 88 4.53 7.85 4.86
C MET A 88 5.49 9.04 4.74
N SER A 89 5.66 9.77 5.83
CA SER A 89 6.53 10.94 5.90
C SER A 89 7.11 11.10 7.31
N PRO A 90 8.37 11.57 7.45
CA PRO A 90 8.92 11.97 8.74
C PRO A 90 8.19 13.17 9.38
N HIS A 91 7.38 13.86 8.59
CA HIS A 91 6.53 14.98 9.04
C HIS A 91 5.04 14.59 9.04
N GLY A 92 4.75 13.30 9.00
CA GLY A 92 3.40 12.76 9.00
C GLY A 92 2.70 12.81 10.35
N GLY A 93 1.58 12.14 10.42
CA GLY A 93 0.73 12.09 11.60
C GLY A 93 -0.37 13.14 11.60
N GLY A 94 -1.06 13.26 12.74
CA GLY A 94 -2.24 14.12 12.82
C GLY A 94 -3.47 13.52 12.14
N GLU A 95 -4.26 14.35 11.51
CA GLU A 95 -5.55 14.01 10.91
C GLU A 95 -5.63 14.51 9.46
N PRO A 96 -6.42 13.85 8.59
CA PRO A 96 -6.68 14.34 7.25
C PRO A 96 -7.35 15.72 7.28
N GLN A 97 -7.15 16.49 6.24
CA GLN A 97 -7.74 17.82 6.07
C GLN A 97 -8.54 17.86 4.77
N GLY A 98 -9.13 18.98 4.46
CA GLY A 98 -9.71 19.30 3.16
C GLY A 98 -10.81 18.35 2.70
N ALA A 99 -10.79 18.00 1.42
CA ALA A 99 -11.82 17.18 0.79
C ALA A 99 -11.81 15.73 1.30
N LEU A 100 -10.64 15.19 1.62
CA LEU A 100 -10.52 13.84 2.19
C LEU A 100 -11.17 13.76 3.58
N ALA A 101 -10.93 14.75 4.45
CA ALA A 101 -11.56 14.80 5.76
C ALA A 101 -13.09 14.85 5.64
N GLN A 102 -13.61 15.70 4.76
CA GLN A 102 -15.05 15.79 4.49
C GLN A 102 -15.63 14.46 3.98
N ALA A 103 -14.91 13.77 3.11
CA ALA A 103 -15.34 12.47 2.60
C ALA A 103 -15.33 11.39 3.69
N ILE A 104 -14.32 11.37 4.54
CA ILE A 104 -14.23 10.47 5.70
C ILE A 104 -15.39 10.74 6.67
N ASP A 105 -15.69 12.01 6.98
CA ASP A 105 -16.81 12.37 7.84
C ASP A 105 -18.15 11.90 7.25
N ALA A 106 -18.38 12.19 5.98
CA ALA A 106 -19.65 11.89 5.32
C ALA A 106 -19.88 10.41 5.05
N GLN A 107 -18.82 9.64 4.74
CA GLN A 107 -18.94 8.28 4.22
C GLN A 107 -18.51 7.21 5.23
N LEU A 108 -17.64 7.54 6.18
CA LEU A 108 -17.10 6.58 7.14
C LEU A 108 -17.49 6.91 8.59
N GLY A 109 -18.21 8.01 8.82
CA GLY A 109 -18.68 8.40 10.17
C GLY A 109 -17.66 9.17 10.97
N GLY A 110 -16.64 9.75 10.35
CA GLY A 110 -15.60 10.56 10.96
C GLY A 110 -14.27 9.86 11.11
N PHE A 111 -13.26 10.64 11.52
CA PHE A 111 -11.88 10.15 11.59
C PHE A 111 -11.69 9.03 12.61
N ASP A 112 -12.34 9.11 13.78
CA ASP A 112 -12.24 8.05 14.80
C ASP A 112 -12.87 6.74 14.32
N ALA A 113 -14.01 6.80 13.64
CA ALA A 113 -14.65 5.63 13.04
C ALA A 113 -13.79 5.02 11.93
N PHE A 114 -13.18 5.86 11.08
CA PHE A 114 -12.18 5.41 10.10
C PHE A 114 -11.00 4.70 10.79
N LYS A 115 -10.39 5.30 11.83
CA LYS A 115 -9.28 4.68 12.57
C LYS A 115 -9.65 3.33 13.15
N GLU A 116 -10.83 3.23 13.74
CA GLU A 116 -11.33 1.96 14.28
C GLU A 116 -11.46 0.90 13.18
N ALA A 117 -12.11 1.25 12.06
CA ALA A 117 -12.29 0.34 10.92
C ALA A 117 -10.97 -0.10 10.30
N PHE A 118 -10.05 0.85 10.07
CA PHE A 118 -8.73 0.58 9.48
C PHE A 118 -7.85 -0.26 10.42
N THR A 119 -7.82 0.06 11.71
CA THR A 119 -7.12 -0.74 12.73
C THR A 119 -7.69 -2.15 12.79
N LYS A 120 -9.01 -2.30 12.79
CA LYS A 120 -9.67 -3.61 12.75
C LYS A 120 -9.30 -4.40 11.51
N ALA A 121 -9.32 -3.78 10.33
CA ALA A 121 -8.91 -4.42 9.06
C ALA A 121 -7.47 -4.94 9.14
N ALA A 122 -6.54 -4.14 9.68
CA ALA A 122 -5.14 -4.50 9.87
C ALA A 122 -4.95 -5.63 10.91
N LEU A 123 -5.64 -5.58 12.03
CA LEU A 123 -5.53 -6.59 13.10
C LEU A 123 -6.14 -7.93 12.71
N THR A 124 -7.30 -7.91 12.04
CA THR A 124 -8.01 -9.13 11.66
C THR A 124 -7.50 -9.79 10.40
N ARG A 125 -6.58 -9.13 9.66
CA ARG A 125 -5.88 -9.77 8.54
C ARG A 125 -4.99 -10.89 9.07
N PHE A 126 -5.50 -12.13 9.00
CA PHE A 126 -4.76 -13.31 9.44
C PHE A 126 -3.60 -13.58 8.46
N GLY A 127 -2.40 -13.79 9.01
CA GLY A 127 -1.19 -13.99 8.21
C GLY A 127 -0.69 -12.71 7.54
N SER A 128 -0.10 -12.88 6.35
CA SER A 128 0.46 -11.80 5.55
C SER A 128 -0.62 -11.07 4.75
N GLY A 129 -0.49 -9.77 4.62
CA GLY A 129 -1.40 -8.96 3.83
C GLY A 129 -1.31 -7.48 4.13
N TRP A 130 -2.38 -6.78 3.79
CA TRP A 130 -2.47 -5.32 3.84
C TRP A 130 -3.83 -4.87 4.36
N ALA A 131 -3.85 -3.70 4.99
CA ALA A 131 -5.06 -2.91 5.22
C ALA A 131 -5.05 -1.67 4.32
N TRP A 132 -6.22 -1.28 3.82
CA TRP A 132 -6.36 -0.23 2.80
C TRP A 132 -7.46 0.76 3.16
N LEU A 133 -7.24 2.02 2.78
CA LEU A 133 -8.30 2.96 2.43
C LEU A 133 -8.28 3.10 0.91
N SER A 134 -9.38 2.75 0.27
CA SER A 134 -9.51 2.75 -1.19
C SER A 134 -10.70 3.60 -1.64
N VAL A 135 -10.66 4.00 -2.90
CA VAL A 135 -11.79 4.65 -3.59
C VAL A 135 -12.36 3.66 -4.60
N THR A 136 -13.66 3.43 -4.52
CA THR A 136 -14.37 2.54 -5.45
C THR A 136 -14.59 3.21 -6.81
N PRO A 137 -14.97 2.46 -7.87
CA PRO A 137 -15.36 3.06 -9.14
C PRO A 137 -16.51 4.08 -9.05
N GLN A 138 -17.35 3.95 -8.00
CA GLN A 138 -18.45 4.89 -7.72
C GLN A 138 -17.99 6.12 -6.93
N LYS A 139 -16.69 6.32 -6.78
CA LYS A 139 -16.07 7.45 -6.06
C LYS A 139 -16.42 7.47 -4.56
N THR A 140 -16.64 6.32 -3.96
CA THR A 140 -16.88 6.17 -2.53
C THR A 140 -15.67 5.59 -1.82
N LEU A 141 -15.43 6.02 -0.56
CA LEU A 141 -14.39 5.48 0.28
C LEU A 141 -14.78 4.12 0.84
N VAL A 142 -13.84 3.20 0.91
CA VAL A 142 -13.98 1.90 1.56
C VAL A 142 -12.71 1.55 2.33
N VAL A 143 -12.89 1.01 3.54
CA VAL A 143 -11.81 0.37 4.30
C VAL A 143 -11.88 -1.12 4.04
N GLU A 144 -10.79 -1.70 3.56
CA GLU A 144 -10.72 -3.11 3.18
C GLU A 144 -9.38 -3.74 3.58
N SER A 145 -9.25 -5.04 3.46
CA SER A 145 -7.97 -5.73 3.62
C SER A 145 -7.81 -6.82 2.58
N SER A 146 -6.57 -7.08 2.18
CA SER A 146 -6.23 -8.15 1.23
C SER A 146 -5.14 -9.06 1.78
N GLY A 147 -5.13 -10.32 1.33
CA GLY A 147 -4.10 -11.28 1.69
C GLY A 147 -2.87 -11.16 0.79
N ASN A 148 -1.72 -11.58 1.30
CA ASN A 148 -0.46 -11.60 0.55
C ASN A 148 -0.16 -10.27 -0.13
N GLN A 149 0.05 -10.26 -1.45
CA GLN A 149 0.28 -9.05 -2.25
C GLN A 149 -0.93 -8.69 -3.15
N ASP A 150 -2.09 -9.28 -2.90
CA ASP A 150 -3.31 -8.88 -3.59
C ASP A 150 -3.55 -7.38 -3.37
N SER A 151 -3.85 -6.68 -4.45
CA SER A 151 -4.06 -5.23 -4.45
C SER A 151 -5.52 -4.89 -4.76
N PRO A 152 -6.08 -3.84 -4.13
CA PRO A 152 -7.41 -3.31 -4.51
C PRO A 152 -7.56 -3.03 -6.00
N LEU A 153 -6.47 -2.70 -6.70
CA LEU A 153 -6.44 -2.47 -8.15
C LEU A 153 -6.97 -3.67 -8.96
N MET A 154 -6.79 -4.90 -8.46
CA MET A 154 -7.25 -6.13 -9.11
C MET A 154 -8.77 -6.27 -9.11
N HIS A 155 -9.44 -5.52 -8.26
CA HIS A 155 -10.90 -5.52 -8.08
C HIS A 155 -11.56 -4.20 -8.50
N GLY A 156 -10.79 -3.31 -9.13
CA GLY A 156 -11.26 -2.03 -9.64
C GLY A 156 -11.28 -0.89 -8.62
N ASN A 157 -10.88 -1.14 -7.36
CA ASN A 157 -10.71 -0.09 -6.36
C ASN A 157 -9.32 0.56 -6.49
N THR A 158 -9.23 1.85 -6.18
CA THR A 158 -7.96 2.59 -6.19
C THR A 158 -7.49 2.82 -4.76
N PRO A 159 -6.43 2.16 -4.29
CA PRO A 159 -5.90 2.39 -2.95
C PRO A 159 -5.25 3.77 -2.85
N ILE A 160 -5.59 4.51 -1.81
CA ILE A 160 -5.02 5.84 -1.50
C ILE A 160 -4.20 5.84 -0.22
N LEU A 161 -4.40 4.86 0.67
CA LEU A 161 -3.60 4.58 1.85
C LEU A 161 -3.48 3.07 2.01
N GLY A 162 -2.29 2.58 2.33
CA GLY A 162 -2.03 1.17 2.59
C GLY A 162 -1.11 0.98 3.79
N LEU A 163 -1.36 -0.07 4.58
CA LEU A 163 -0.51 -0.51 5.66
C LEU A 163 -0.13 -1.97 5.43
N ASP A 164 1.17 -2.23 5.28
CA ASP A 164 1.74 -3.56 5.21
C ASP A 164 1.68 -4.23 6.58
N VAL A 165 0.97 -5.37 6.68
CA VAL A 165 0.91 -6.19 7.90
C VAL A 165 1.58 -7.55 7.74
N TRP A 166 2.42 -7.71 6.72
CA TRP A 166 3.40 -8.78 6.68
C TRP A 166 4.37 -8.64 7.86
N GLU A 167 4.78 -9.72 8.46
CA GLU A 167 5.71 -9.67 9.62
C GLU A 167 7.03 -8.99 9.28
N HIS A 168 7.53 -9.10 8.04
CA HIS A 168 8.73 -8.40 7.62
C HIS A 168 8.66 -6.87 7.75
N ALA A 169 7.45 -6.30 7.77
CA ALA A 169 7.25 -4.86 7.89
C ALA A 169 7.44 -4.33 9.33
N TYR A 170 7.40 -5.22 10.35
CA TYR A 170 7.41 -4.76 11.75
C TYR A 170 8.14 -5.67 12.74
N TYR A 171 8.54 -6.89 12.36
CA TYR A 171 9.00 -7.90 13.31
C TYR A 171 10.30 -7.51 14.03
N LEU A 172 11.24 -6.85 13.35
CA LEU A 172 12.51 -6.45 13.96
C LEU A 172 12.33 -5.53 15.17
N LYS A 173 11.36 -4.61 15.10
CA LYS A 173 11.08 -3.67 16.20
C LYS A 173 9.97 -4.13 17.13
N TYR A 174 8.90 -4.68 16.59
CA TYR A 174 7.67 -4.97 17.33
C TYR A 174 7.45 -6.46 17.62
N GLN A 175 8.20 -7.36 16.99
CA GLN A 175 8.01 -8.81 17.02
C GLN A 175 6.53 -9.14 16.74
N ASN A 176 5.87 -9.89 17.64
CA ASN A 176 4.46 -10.26 17.50
C ASN A 176 3.47 -9.16 17.88
N ARG A 177 3.95 -7.97 18.28
CA ARG A 177 3.10 -6.87 18.75
C ARG A 177 2.57 -6.01 17.60
N ARG A 178 1.86 -6.65 16.65
CA ARG A 178 1.24 -5.95 15.52
C ARG A 178 0.38 -4.74 15.95
N PRO A 179 -0.40 -4.79 17.06
CA PRO A 179 -1.17 -3.62 17.50
C PRO A 179 -0.33 -2.37 17.76
N GLU A 180 0.88 -2.54 18.33
CA GLU A 180 1.79 -1.41 18.58
C GLU A 180 2.32 -0.83 17.27
N TYR A 181 2.67 -1.67 16.30
CA TYR A 181 3.07 -1.22 14.95
C TYR A 181 1.96 -0.44 14.24
N ILE A 182 0.73 -0.95 14.29
CA ILE A 182 -0.43 -0.25 13.70
C ILE A 182 -0.62 1.13 14.37
N GLY A 183 -0.51 1.20 15.69
CA GLY A 183 -0.57 2.46 16.44
C GLY A 183 0.55 3.42 16.04
N ALA A 184 1.77 2.92 15.86
CA ALA A 184 2.92 3.71 15.43
C ALA A 184 2.77 4.27 14.00
N PHE A 185 2.17 3.51 13.10
CA PHE A 185 1.94 3.92 11.70
C PHE A 185 1.16 5.22 11.59
N TYR A 186 0.16 5.46 12.44
CA TYR A 186 -0.62 6.71 12.40
C TYR A 186 0.23 7.98 12.60
N ASN A 187 1.41 7.85 13.21
CA ASN A 187 2.31 8.99 13.42
C ASN A 187 3.15 9.34 12.18
N VAL A 188 3.15 8.48 11.16
CA VAL A 188 3.96 8.68 9.94
C VAL A 188 3.11 8.82 8.67
N ILE A 189 1.79 8.74 8.76
CA ILE A 189 0.91 8.91 7.59
C ILE A 189 1.05 10.32 7.03
N ASP A 190 1.36 10.43 5.73
CA ASP A 190 1.34 11.68 4.99
C ASP A 190 -0.07 11.97 4.47
N TRP A 191 -0.88 12.62 5.30
CA TRP A 191 -2.27 12.91 4.94
C TRP A 191 -2.41 13.85 3.74
N ALA A 192 -1.42 14.70 3.48
CA ALA A 192 -1.42 15.56 2.29
C ALA A 192 -1.27 14.72 1.00
N GLU A 193 -0.38 13.73 1.01
CA GLU A 193 -0.25 12.80 -0.11
C GLU A 193 -1.49 11.91 -0.28
N VAL A 194 -2.07 11.43 0.83
CA VAL A 194 -3.33 10.64 0.77
C VAL A 194 -4.47 11.47 0.18
N GLU A 195 -4.61 12.75 0.57
CA GLU A 195 -5.59 13.66 -0.02
C GLU A 195 -5.33 13.92 -1.50
N ARG A 196 -4.09 14.16 -1.90
CA ARG A 196 -3.70 14.35 -3.30
C ARG A 196 -4.16 13.15 -4.14
N ARG A 197 -3.91 11.92 -3.66
CA ARG A 197 -4.35 10.68 -4.31
C ARG A 197 -5.86 10.58 -4.36
N TYR A 198 -6.56 10.92 -3.29
CA TYR A 198 -8.01 10.96 -3.29
C TYR A 198 -8.56 11.89 -4.36
N LEU A 199 -8.05 13.11 -4.44
CA LEU A 199 -8.47 14.11 -5.44
C LEU A 199 -8.19 13.64 -6.88
N GLU A 200 -7.12 12.89 -7.12
CA GLU A 200 -6.84 12.30 -8.43
C GLU A 200 -7.90 11.28 -8.85
N THR A 201 -8.45 10.52 -7.90
CA THR A 201 -9.52 9.55 -8.22
C THR A 201 -10.82 10.24 -8.62
N LEU A 202 -11.03 11.51 -8.25
CA LEU A 202 -12.26 12.24 -8.54
C LEU A 202 -12.29 12.85 -9.95
N LYS A 203 -11.15 12.96 -10.61
CA LYS A 203 -11.02 13.42 -12.01
C LYS A 203 -11.59 12.37 -12.95
#